data_45fb337e0a8edc100d00f064b223763c
#
_entry.id   45fb337e0a8edc100d00f064b223763c
#
_cell.length_a   1.000
_cell.length_b   1.000
_cell.length_c   1.000
_cell.angle_alpha   90.00
_cell.angle_beta   90.00
_cell.angle_gamma   90.00
#
_symmetry.space_group_name_H-M   'P 1'
#
loop_
_entity.id
_entity.type
_entity.pdbx_description
1 polymer ?
#
loop_
_entity_poly.entity_id
_entity_poly.type
_entity_poly.pdbx_seq_one_letter_code
_entity_poly.pdbx_strand_id
1 'polypeptide(L)'
;GLVERVDDLRVSNPASNEALLTAAAEFLSRQRYDLKALMRALLRSETYQRSSEPVPGNAADTRFYARYYPRRLMAEVILDAYAQVTGVPTEFKRSTGNGDTFQFAYPIGTRALQLPDSQIASYFLKSFGKPDRNQTCECERTAEPSVAQVLHIANGQTLNAKLSARESRAAQLLRENATAKRLIEEAYLSALARYPAVEEESRLIRMLDEAPSEQKGAVLEDIYWALLSSKEFLFNH
;
A
#
# COMPACT_ATOMS: atom_id res chain seq x y z
N GLY A 1 -5.63 -17.25 -0.79
CA GLY A 1 -6.69 -17.33 -1.80
C GLY A 1 -7.40 -18.68 -1.77
N LEU A 2 -8.40 -18.87 -2.64
CA LEU A 2 -9.06 -20.19 -2.77
C LEU A 2 -8.10 -21.24 -3.32
N VAL A 3 -7.20 -20.82 -4.22
CA VAL A 3 -6.11 -21.65 -4.72
C VAL A 3 -4.79 -20.99 -4.29
N GLU A 4 -3.93 -21.74 -3.64
CA GLU A 4 -2.58 -21.28 -3.30
C GLU A 4 -1.73 -21.32 -4.56
N ARG A 5 -0.98 -20.24 -4.83
CA ARG A 5 -0.46 -19.90 -6.13
C ARG A 5 -1.59 -19.79 -7.15
N VAL A 6 -2.16 -18.60 -7.25
CA VAL A 6 -3.41 -18.29 -7.97
C VAL A 6 -3.47 -18.72 -9.44
N ASP A 7 -2.35 -19.03 -10.05
CA ASP A 7 -2.17 -19.49 -11.42
C ASP A 7 -1.90 -21.01 -11.54
N ASP A 8 -1.81 -21.73 -10.42
CA ASP A 8 -1.61 -23.19 -10.40
C ASP A 8 -2.95 -23.93 -10.27
N LEU A 9 -3.64 -24.09 -11.38
CA LEU A 9 -4.95 -24.74 -11.46
C LEU A 9 -4.86 -26.26 -11.76
N ARG A 10 -3.76 -26.91 -11.41
CA ARG A 10 -3.61 -28.35 -11.60
C ARG A 10 -4.50 -29.15 -10.64
N VAL A 11 -4.91 -30.34 -11.07
CA VAL A 11 -5.71 -31.27 -10.24
C VAL A 11 -5.00 -31.64 -8.93
N SER A 12 -3.66 -31.64 -8.94
CA SER A 12 -2.83 -31.86 -7.75
C SER A 12 -2.82 -30.70 -6.76
N ASN A 13 -3.41 -29.56 -7.09
CA ASN A 13 -3.51 -28.38 -6.26
C ASN A 13 -4.97 -27.91 -6.15
N PRO A 14 -5.83 -28.68 -5.46
CA PRO A 14 -7.26 -28.38 -5.35
C PRO A 14 -7.50 -27.10 -4.56
N ALA A 15 -8.63 -26.45 -4.82
CA ALA A 15 -9.03 -25.28 -4.06
C ALA A 15 -9.23 -25.62 -2.57
N SER A 16 -8.90 -24.68 -1.68
CA SER A 16 -9.13 -24.80 -0.24
C SER A 16 -10.64 -24.91 0.10
N ASN A 17 -11.50 -24.42 -0.79
CA ASN A 17 -12.95 -24.53 -0.72
C ASN A 17 -13.53 -24.68 -2.14
N GLU A 18 -13.66 -25.93 -2.60
CA GLU A 18 -14.19 -26.28 -3.92
C GLU A 18 -15.63 -25.81 -4.11
N ALA A 19 -16.47 -25.92 -3.08
CA ALA A 19 -17.86 -25.51 -3.16
C ALA A 19 -17.99 -24.00 -3.41
N LEU A 20 -17.17 -23.19 -2.73
CA LEU A 20 -17.13 -21.75 -2.94
C LEU A 20 -16.61 -21.40 -4.33
N LEU A 21 -15.56 -22.08 -4.81
CA LEU A 21 -15.02 -21.84 -6.15
C LEU A 21 -16.06 -22.15 -7.22
N THR A 22 -16.76 -23.28 -7.10
CA THR A 22 -17.84 -23.67 -8.02
C THR A 22 -18.98 -22.65 -7.99
N ALA A 23 -19.44 -22.25 -6.80
CA ALA A 23 -20.52 -21.26 -6.68
C ALA A 23 -20.14 -19.89 -7.29
N ALA A 24 -18.88 -19.47 -7.12
CA ALA A 24 -18.38 -18.24 -7.71
C ALA A 24 -18.32 -18.32 -9.26
N ALA A 25 -17.88 -19.46 -9.79
CA ALA A 25 -17.84 -19.70 -11.24
C ALA A 25 -19.25 -19.71 -11.85
N GLU A 26 -20.20 -20.38 -11.22
CA GLU A 26 -21.60 -20.38 -11.64
C GLU A 26 -22.24 -18.99 -11.55
N PHE A 27 -21.96 -18.25 -10.47
CA PHE A 27 -22.42 -16.87 -10.35
C PHE A 27 -21.90 -16.02 -11.50
N LEU A 28 -20.60 -16.05 -11.80
CA LEU A 28 -19.99 -15.31 -12.89
C LEU A 28 -20.62 -15.66 -14.24
N SER A 29 -20.81 -16.94 -14.51
CA SER A 29 -21.45 -17.41 -15.74
C SER A 29 -22.91 -16.89 -15.86
N ARG A 30 -23.70 -16.99 -14.79
CA ARG A 30 -25.06 -16.43 -14.75
C ARG A 30 -25.12 -14.94 -14.97
N GLN A 31 -24.10 -14.21 -14.49
CA GLN A 31 -23.95 -12.75 -14.69
C GLN A 31 -23.33 -12.40 -16.06
N ARG A 32 -23.29 -13.33 -17.00
CA ARG A 32 -22.71 -13.15 -18.35
C ARG A 32 -21.27 -12.60 -18.29
N TYR A 33 -20.48 -13.12 -17.35
CA TYR A 33 -19.09 -12.73 -17.13
C TYR A 33 -18.89 -11.27 -16.71
N ASP A 34 -19.88 -10.66 -16.06
CA ASP A 34 -19.73 -9.35 -15.41
C ASP A 34 -18.81 -9.46 -14.19
N LEU A 35 -17.54 -9.13 -14.39
CA LEU A 35 -16.52 -9.15 -13.33
C LEU A 35 -16.85 -8.14 -12.21
N LYS A 36 -17.47 -7.02 -12.53
CA LYS A 36 -17.85 -6.02 -11.50
C LYS A 36 -18.96 -6.56 -10.59
N ALA A 37 -19.90 -7.32 -11.15
CA ALA A 37 -20.94 -8.00 -10.36
C ALA A 37 -20.31 -9.04 -9.41
N LEU A 38 -19.36 -9.85 -9.90
CA LEU A 38 -18.64 -10.81 -9.07
C LEU A 38 -17.84 -10.11 -7.96
N MET A 39 -17.03 -9.10 -8.30
CA MET A 39 -16.26 -8.33 -7.32
C MET A 39 -17.16 -7.72 -6.24
N ARG A 40 -18.31 -7.16 -6.63
CA ARG A 40 -19.28 -6.59 -5.70
C ARG A 40 -19.84 -7.65 -4.76
N ALA A 41 -20.15 -8.84 -5.26
CA ALA A 41 -20.65 -9.95 -4.45
C ALA A 41 -19.60 -10.41 -3.43
N LEU A 42 -18.34 -10.57 -3.85
CA LEU A 42 -17.23 -10.96 -2.98
C LEU A 42 -16.96 -9.91 -1.89
N LEU A 43 -16.84 -8.63 -2.28
CA LEU A 43 -16.54 -7.53 -1.34
C LEU A 43 -17.66 -7.30 -0.32
N ARG A 44 -18.93 -7.64 -0.66
CA ARG A 44 -20.07 -7.54 0.25
C ARG A 44 -20.28 -8.78 1.10
N SER A 45 -19.51 -9.84 0.89
CA SER A 45 -19.65 -11.06 1.68
C SER A 45 -19.21 -10.81 3.13
N GLU A 46 -19.91 -11.43 4.08
CA GLU A 46 -19.54 -11.38 5.50
C GLU A 46 -18.12 -11.90 5.74
N THR A 47 -17.67 -12.86 4.95
CA THR A 47 -16.30 -13.39 5.02
C THR A 47 -15.26 -12.32 4.69
N TYR A 48 -15.48 -11.55 3.63
CA TYR A 48 -14.53 -10.48 3.24
C TYR A 48 -14.54 -9.32 4.24
N GLN A 49 -15.69 -9.04 4.84
CA GLN A 49 -15.86 -7.92 5.79
C GLN A 49 -15.52 -8.26 7.24
N ARG A 50 -14.98 -9.45 7.50
CA ARG A 50 -14.52 -9.80 8.84
C ARG A 50 -13.35 -8.95 9.28
N SER A 51 -13.31 -8.64 10.58
CA SER A 51 -12.16 -7.99 11.21
C SER A 51 -10.88 -8.82 11.06
N SER A 52 -9.75 -8.15 10.97
CA SER A 52 -8.43 -8.77 11.02
C SER A 52 -7.99 -9.12 12.45
N GLU A 53 -8.64 -8.52 13.46
CA GLU A 53 -8.31 -8.78 14.87
C GLU A 53 -8.62 -10.22 15.26
N PRO A 54 -7.64 -10.96 15.79
CA PRO A 54 -7.86 -12.32 16.24
C PRO A 54 -8.69 -12.34 17.53
N VAL A 55 -9.59 -13.31 17.62
CA VAL A 55 -10.29 -13.63 18.86
C VAL A 55 -9.81 -14.97 19.42
N PRO A 56 -10.03 -15.26 20.72
CA PRO A 56 -9.71 -16.58 21.28
C PRO A 56 -10.33 -17.70 20.43
N GLY A 57 -9.50 -18.62 19.99
CA GLY A 57 -9.90 -19.77 19.18
C GLY A 57 -9.72 -19.62 17.66
N ASN A 58 -9.50 -18.42 17.13
CA ASN A 58 -9.26 -18.25 15.68
C ASN A 58 -7.88 -17.67 15.33
N ALA A 59 -7.03 -17.38 16.32
CA ALA A 59 -5.73 -16.76 16.09
C ALA A 59 -4.80 -17.61 15.19
N ALA A 60 -4.87 -18.95 15.34
CA ALA A 60 -4.09 -19.90 14.56
C ALA A 60 -4.82 -20.41 13.29
N ASP A 61 -6.05 -19.96 13.03
CA ASP A 61 -6.77 -20.38 11.83
C ASP A 61 -6.18 -19.71 10.60
N THR A 62 -5.71 -20.51 9.66
CA THR A 62 -5.19 -20.04 8.36
C THR A 62 -6.01 -20.55 7.17
N ARG A 63 -7.06 -21.36 7.42
CA ARG A 63 -7.75 -22.10 6.36
C ARG A 63 -9.24 -21.78 6.24
N PHE A 64 -9.92 -21.50 7.35
CA PHE A 64 -11.38 -21.44 7.39
C PHE A 64 -11.96 -20.04 7.24
N TYR A 65 -11.11 -19.06 6.91
CA TYR A 65 -11.53 -17.66 6.74
C TYR A 65 -12.29 -17.10 7.95
N ALA A 66 -11.90 -17.53 9.17
CA ALA A 66 -12.55 -17.11 10.41
C ALA A 66 -12.34 -15.63 10.74
N ARG A 67 -11.31 -15.04 10.16
CA ARG A 67 -11.00 -13.60 10.21
C ARG A 67 -10.37 -13.15 8.89
N TYR A 68 -10.25 -11.84 8.69
CA TYR A 68 -9.46 -11.31 7.59
C TYR A 68 -7.96 -11.44 7.89
N TYR A 69 -7.15 -11.86 6.91
CA TYR A 69 -5.69 -11.92 7.05
C TYR A 69 -5.07 -10.71 6.40
N PRO A 70 -4.49 -9.77 7.18
CA PRO A 70 -3.82 -8.60 6.62
C PRO A 70 -2.71 -9.03 5.67
N ARG A 71 -2.70 -8.43 4.50
CA ARG A 71 -1.64 -8.62 3.51
C ARG A 71 -0.97 -7.31 3.24
N ARG A 72 0.35 -7.34 3.11
CA ARG A 72 1.07 -6.15 2.69
C ARG A 72 0.58 -5.70 1.31
N LEU A 73 0.40 -4.42 1.15
CA LEU A 73 0.09 -3.82 -0.15
C LEU A 73 1.20 -4.10 -1.17
N MET A 74 0.85 -4.18 -2.44
CA MET A 74 1.83 -4.33 -3.52
C MET A 74 2.76 -3.12 -3.58
N ALA A 75 3.99 -3.33 -4.04
CA ALA A 75 5.00 -2.28 -4.18
C ALA A 75 4.47 -1.05 -4.94
N GLU A 76 3.78 -1.30 -6.04
CA GLU A 76 3.20 -0.27 -6.90
C GLU A 76 2.14 0.55 -6.14
N VAL A 77 1.30 -0.12 -5.36
CA VAL A 77 0.24 0.52 -4.55
C VAL A 77 0.86 1.39 -3.45
N ILE A 78 1.86 0.88 -2.72
CA ILE A 78 2.54 1.64 -1.66
C ILE A 78 3.20 2.89 -2.25
N LEU A 79 3.90 2.75 -3.39
CA LEU A 79 4.60 3.87 -4.01
C LEU A 79 3.63 4.95 -4.50
N ASP A 80 2.50 4.55 -5.10
CA ASP A 80 1.44 5.46 -5.52
C ASP A 80 0.75 6.12 -4.32
N ALA A 81 0.52 5.37 -3.23
CA ALA A 81 -0.03 5.91 -2.00
C ALA A 81 0.91 6.94 -1.35
N TYR A 82 2.23 6.69 -1.32
CA TYR A 82 3.21 7.69 -0.88
C TYR A 82 3.10 8.97 -1.70
N ALA A 83 3.02 8.87 -3.03
CA ALA A 83 2.89 10.03 -3.89
C ALA A 83 1.58 10.79 -3.64
N GLN A 84 0.48 10.07 -3.43
CA GLN A 84 -0.83 10.66 -3.17
C GLN A 84 -0.90 11.38 -1.82
N VAL A 85 -0.39 10.75 -0.75
CA VAL A 85 -0.42 11.32 0.60
C VAL A 85 0.50 12.54 0.70
N THR A 86 1.71 12.42 0.19
CA THR A 86 2.69 13.52 0.24
C THR A 86 2.41 14.63 -0.76
N GLY A 87 1.62 14.39 -1.80
CA GLY A 87 1.41 15.32 -2.92
C GLY A 87 2.60 15.39 -3.88
N VAL A 88 3.66 14.59 -3.66
CA VAL A 88 4.89 14.61 -4.46
C VAL A 88 4.89 13.40 -5.41
N PRO A 89 4.79 13.61 -6.72
CA PRO A 89 4.77 12.51 -7.69
C PRO A 89 6.08 11.73 -7.68
N THR A 90 6.02 10.47 -8.14
CA THR A 90 7.21 9.66 -8.41
C THR A 90 7.61 9.82 -9.86
N GLU A 91 8.88 10.07 -10.12
CA GLU A 91 9.42 10.05 -11.48
C GLU A 91 9.83 8.62 -11.86
N PHE A 92 9.42 8.19 -13.04
CA PHE A 92 9.78 6.88 -13.58
C PHE A 92 10.61 7.03 -14.84
N LYS A 93 11.71 6.29 -14.89
CA LYS A 93 12.63 6.23 -16.03
C LYS A 93 12.78 4.79 -16.47
N ARG A 94 12.83 4.57 -17.77
CA ARG A 94 13.09 3.25 -18.35
C ARG A 94 14.60 2.99 -18.41
N SER A 95 15.03 1.86 -17.89
CA SER A 95 16.42 1.38 -18.04
C SER A 95 16.61 0.73 -19.41
N THR A 96 17.77 0.91 -20.02
CA THR A 96 18.12 0.28 -21.29
C THR A 96 18.79 -1.07 -21.17
N GLY A 97 18.94 -1.59 -19.95
CA GLY A 97 19.61 -2.86 -19.70
C GLY A 97 21.15 -2.82 -19.71
N ASN A 98 21.76 -1.74 -20.19
CA ASN A 98 23.22 -1.56 -20.27
C ASN A 98 23.74 -0.50 -19.28
N GLY A 99 23.40 -0.64 -18.00
CA GLY A 99 23.80 0.34 -17.00
C GLY A 99 22.88 1.57 -16.90
N ASP A 100 23.38 2.68 -16.38
CA ASP A 100 22.59 3.85 -16.00
C ASP A 100 22.09 4.73 -17.16
N THR A 101 22.07 4.26 -18.38
CA THR A 101 21.52 5.02 -19.52
C THR A 101 20.00 4.91 -19.57
N PHE A 102 19.33 6.06 -19.33
CA PHE A 102 17.87 6.16 -19.41
C PHE A 102 17.45 6.65 -20.81
N GLN A 103 16.68 5.83 -21.53
CA GLN A 103 16.19 6.19 -22.87
C GLN A 103 14.91 7.04 -22.84
N PHE A 104 14.12 6.90 -21.79
CA PHE A 104 12.78 7.45 -21.77
C PHE A 104 12.34 7.77 -20.34
N ALA A 105 11.73 8.91 -20.14
CA ALA A 105 11.06 9.28 -18.90
C ALA A 105 9.55 9.27 -19.12
N TYR A 106 8.81 8.70 -18.19
CA TYR A 106 7.35 8.75 -18.21
C TYR A 106 6.89 10.16 -17.80
N PRO A 107 5.70 10.60 -18.26
CA PRO A 107 5.13 11.88 -17.84
C PRO A 107 5.04 11.99 -16.31
N ILE A 108 5.32 13.18 -15.78
CA ILE A 108 5.17 13.44 -14.35
C ILE A 108 3.70 13.18 -13.95
N GLY A 109 3.50 12.47 -12.82
CA GLY A 109 2.17 12.06 -12.38
C GLY A 109 1.73 10.68 -12.88
N THR A 110 2.53 10.00 -13.74
CA THR A 110 2.30 8.59 -14.06
C THR A 110 2.36 7.78 -12.76
N ARG A 111 1.35 6.91 -12.54
CA ARG A 111 1.32 6.04 -11.37
C ARG A 111 2.08 4.74 -11.64
N ALA A 112 2.65 4.16 -10.58
CA ALA A 112 3.35 2.88 -10.68
C ALA A 112 2.47 1.76 -11.24
N LEU A 113 1.16 1.78 -10.92
CA LEU A 113 0.17 0.85 -11.45
C LEU A 113 -0.10 1.00 -12.96
N GLN A 114 0.27 2.14 -13.57
CA GLN A 114 0.08 2.41 -15.00
C GLN A 114 1.29 2.01 -15.84
N LEU A 115 2.40 1.63 -15.19
CA LEU A 115 3.64 1.29 -15.89
C LEU A 115 3.47 -0.02 -16.66
N PRO A 116 3.67 0.00 -17.99
CA PRO A 116 3.35 -1.15 -18.85
C PRO A 116 4.41 -2.25 -18.80
N ASP A 117 5.62 -1.94 -18.39
CA ASP A 117 6.74 -2.86 -18.43
C ASP A 117 7.50 -2.96 -17.11
N SER A 118 8.41 -3.93 -17.06
CA SER A 118 9.25 -4.26 -15.92
C SER A 118 10.58 -3.53 -15.91
N GLN A 119 11.00 -2.94 -17.03
CA GLN A 119 12.30 -2.29 -17.18
C GLN A 119 12.32 -0.87 -16.59
N ILE A 120 11.73 -0.72 -15.43
CA ILE A 120 11.69 0.54 -14.70
C ILE A 120 12.80 0.56 -13.66
N ALA A 121 13.67 1.56 -13.75
CA ALA A 121 14.72 1.78 -12.77
C ALA A 121 14.12 2.31 -11.46
N SER A 122 13.68 1.41 -10.61
CA SER A 122 13.17 1.73 -9.28
C SER A 122 13.63 0.69 -8.26
N TYR A 123 14.57 1.09 -7.41
CA TYR A 123 15.02 0.24 -6.31
C TYR A 123 13.87 -0.13 -5.38
N PHE A 124 12.96 0.82 -5.10
CA PHE A 124 11.79 0.56 -4.26
C PHE A 124 10.93 -0.57 -4.84
N LEU A 125 10.50 -0.44 -6.09
CA LEU A 125 9.62 -1.43 -6.73
C LEU A 125 10.28 -2.81 -6.74
N LYS A 126 11.56 -2.89 -7.09
CA LYS A 126 12.32 -4.15 -7.09
C LYS A 126 12.43 -4.75 -5.68
N SER A 127 12.82 -3.95 -4.69
CA SER A 127 12.99 -4.41 -3.31
C SER A 127 11.68 -4.87 -2.66
N PHE A 128 10.54 -4.29 -3.08
CA PHE A 128 9.22 -4.63 -2.55
C PHE A 128 8.48 -5.70 -3.36
N GLY A 129 9.19 -6.37 -4.29
CA GLY A 129 8.71 -7.59 -4.93
C GLY A 129 7.90 -7.35 -6.20
N LYS A 130 8.05 -6.18 -6.87
CA LYS A 130 7.54 -6.05 -8.25
C LYS A 130 8.28 -7.05 -9.14
N PRO A 131 7.56 -7.90 -9.90
CA PRO A 131 8.19 -8.88 -10.78
C PRO A 131 8.87 -8.20 -11.97
N ASP A 132 9.95 -8.80 -12.44
CA ASP A 132 10.64 -8.39 -13.67
C ASP A 132 9.91 -8.84 -14.95
N ARG A 133 8.80 -9.58 -14.80
CA ARG A 133 7.96 -10.12 -15.90
C ARG A 133 8.76 -10.90 -16.95
N ASN A 134 9.77 -11.61 -16.53
CA ASN A 134 10.50 -12.53 -17.37
C ASN A 134 9.67 -13.79 -17.69
N GLN A 135 8.70 -14.08 -16.83
CA GLN A 135 7.72 -15.15 -16.97
C GLN A 135 6.30 -14.58 -16.89
N THR A 136 5.34 -15.30 -17.43
CA THR A 136 3.94 -14.87 -17.42
C THR A 136 3.17 -15.24 -16.16
N CYS A 137 3.85 -15.83 -15.17
CA CYS A 137 3.21 -16.27 -13.92
C CYS A 137 3.30 -15.22 -12.81
N GLU A 138 2.29 -15.22 -11.94
CA GLU A 138 2.30 -14.42 -10.70
C GLU A 138 3.38 -14.92 -9.70
N CYS A 139 3.97 -16.08 -9.96
CA CYS A 139 5.02 -16.69 -9.14
C CYS A 139 6.31 -15.84 -9.04
N GLU A 140 6.51 -14.88 -9.93
CA GLU A 140 7.64 -13.94 -9.84
C GLU A 140 7.45 -12.87 -8.76
N ARG A 141 6.21 -12.61 -8.32
CA ARG A 141 5.94 -11.62 -7.29
C ARG A 141 6.30 -12.16 -5.92
N THR A 142 7.19 -11.48 -5.22
CA THR A 142 7.58 -11.84 -3.86
C THR A 142 6.81 -10.98 -2.85
N ALA A 143 5.97 -11.64 -2.05
CA ALA A 143 5.26 -10.99 -0.95
C ALA A 143 5.99 -11.11 0.40
N GLU A 144 7.06 -11.90 0.48
CA GLU A 144 7.80 -12.16 1.70
C GLU A 144 8.48 -10.89 2.23
N PRO A 145 8.37 -10.63 3.54
CA PRO A 145 9.10 -9.53 4.17
C PRO A 145 10.61 -9.77 4.11
N SER A 146 11.38 -8.71 3.86
CA SER A 146 12.83 -8.76 3.91
C SER A 146 13.42 -7.65 4.77
N VAL A 147 14.61 -7.89 5.31
CA VAL A 147 15.35 -6.86 6.07
C VAL A 147 15.62 -5.61 5.21
N ALA A 148 15.89 -5.80 3.92
CA ALA A 148 16.10 -4.70 2.99
C ALA A 148 14.86 -3.79 2.87
N GLN A 149 13.66 -4.36 2.89
CA GLN A 149 12.40 -3.59 2.88
C GLN A 149 12.25 -2.78 4.17
N VAL A 150 12.50 -3.38 5.33
CA VAL A 150 12.43 -2.69 6.63
C VAL A 150 13.42 -1.53 6.68
N LEU A 151 14.66 -1.76 6.28
CA LEU A 151 15.69 -0.71 6.23
C LEU A 151 15.35 0.38 5.22
N HIS A 152 14.73 0.04 4.10
CA HIS A 152 14.32 1.03 3.11
C HIS A 152 13.14 1.89 3.59
N ILE A 153 12.18 1.31 4.33
CA ILE A 153 11.11 2.08 4.97
C ILE A 153 11.69 3.01 6.04
N ALA A 154 12.60 2.49 6.88
CA ALA A 154 13.16 3.24 7.99
C ALA A 154 14.07 4.41 7.53
N ASN A 155 14.92 4.18 6.52
CA ASN A 155 15.99 5.12 6.15
C ASN A 155 16.06 5.42 4.64
N GLY A 156 15.14 4.86 3.84
CA GLY A 156 15.19 5.00 2.39
C GLY A 156 14.84 6.40 1.89
N GLN A 157 15.48 6.79 0.81
CA GLN A 157 15.23 8.09 0.19
C GLN A 157 13.82 8.22 -0.41
N THR A 158 13.16 7.12 -0.76
CA THR A 158 11.87 7.15 -1.46
C THR A 158 10.78 7.90 -0.70
N LEU A 159 10.63 7.64 0.60
CA LEU A 159 9.66 8.33 1.45
C LEU A 159 10.24 9.66 1.95
N ASN A 160 11.46 9.65 2.48
CA ASN A 160 12.07 10.83 3.10
C ASN A 160 12.21 11.99 2.10
N ALA A 161 12.62 11.73 0.85
CA ALA A 161 12.69 12.77 -0.17
C ALA A 161 11.34 13.39 -0.51
N LYS A 162 10.25 12.60 -0.43
CA LYS A 162 8.90 13.12 -0.65
C LYS A 162 8.40 13.96 0.53
N LEU A 163 8.72 13.56 1.77
CA LEU A 163 8.32 14.29 2.96
C LEU A 163 9.04 15.64 3.07
N SER A 164 10.35 15.67 2.81
CA SER A 164 11.17 16.89 2.86
C SER A 164 11.06 17.80 1.64
N ALA A 165 10.28 17.40 0.62
CA ALA A 165 10.09 18.21 -0.57
C ALA A 165 9.34 19.51 -0.24
N ARG A 166 9.78 20.64 -0.83
CA ARG A 166 9.14 21.94 -0.62
C ARG A 166 7.68 22.00 -1.07
N GLU A 167 7.34 21.22 -2.08
CA GLU A 167 6.00 21.06 -2.64
C GLU A 167 5.15 20.01 -1.91
N SER A 168 5.69 19.37 -0.87
CA SER A 168 4.93 18.38 -0.11
C SER A 168 3.68 18.98 0.53
N ARG A 169 2.64 18.15 0.70
CA ARG A 169 1.39 18.53 1.39
C ARG A 169 1.66 19.09 2.78
N ALA A 170 2.57 18.49 3.53
CA ALA A 170 2.98 18.95 4.84
C ALA A 170 3.56 20.38 4.78
N ALA A 171 4.50 20.61 3.87
CA ALA A 171 5.11 21.95 3.68
C ALA A 171 4.08 22.98 3.19
N GLN A 172 3.12 22.57 2.35
CA GLN A 172 2.05 23.46 1.89
C GLN A 172 1.14 23.89 3.04
N LEU A 173 0.67 22.96 3.85
CA LEU A 173 -0.21 23.24 5.00
C LEU A 173 0.47 24.16 6.04
N LEU A 174 1.78 24.01 6.25
CA LEU A 174 2.55 24.90 7.11
C LEU A 174 2.62 26.32 6.55
N ARG A 175 2.82 26.48 5.24
CA ARG A 175 2.80 27.82 4.58
C ARG A 175 1.43 28.49 4.66
N GLU A 176 0.36 27.71 4.67
CA GLU A 176 -1.02 28.19 4.88
C GLU A 176 -1.33 28.55 6.34
N ASN A 177 -0.37 28.40 7.26
CA ASN A 177 -0.55 28.58 8.70
C ASN A 177 -1.70 27.76 9.27
N ALA A 178 -1.85 26.52 8.80
CA ALA A 178 -2.86 25.62 9.30
C ALA A 178 -2.66 25.34 10.82
N THR A 179 -3.76 25.21 11.56
CA THR A 179 -3.69 24.87 13.00
C THR A 179 -3.14 23.47 13.21
N ALA A 180 -2.50 23.21 14.35
CA ALA A 180 -1.98 21.89 14.71
C ALA A 180 -3.04 20.79 14.54
N LYS A 181 -4.28 21.06 14.96
CA LYS A 181 -5.40 20.15 14.77
C LYS A 181 -5.62 19.82 13.29
N ARG A 182 -5.71 20.82 12.40
CA ARG A 182 -5.90 20.62 10.95
C ARG A 182 -4.74 19.85 10.33
N LEU A 183 -3.49 20.12 10.75
CA LEU A 183 -2.32 19.39 10.27
C LEU A 183 -2.42 17.89 10.58
N ILE A 184 -2.84 17.54 11.79
CA ILE A 184 -2.97 16.15 12.24
C ILE A 184 -4.16 15.46 11.58
N GLU A 185 -5.32 16.11 11.53
CA GLU A 185 -6.51 15.57 10.84
C GLU A 185 -6.20 15.26 9.38
N GLU A 186 -5.54 16.18 8.66
CA GLU A 186 -5.17 15.98 7.25
C GLU A 186 -4.17 14.84 7.08
N ALA A 187 -3.19 14.71 7.99
CA ALA A 187 -2.24 13.60 7.95
C ALA A 187 -2.94 12.24 8.11
N TYR A 188 -3.84 12.12 9.08
CA TYR A 188 -4.60 10.88 9.32
C TYR A 188 -5.59 10.57 8.19
N LEU A 189 -6.35 11.55 7.73
CA LEU A 189 -7.32 11.36 6.67
C LEU A 189 -6.64 10.97 5.35
N SER A 190 -5.52 11.63 5.02
CA SER A 190 -4.80 11.32 3.77
C SER A 190 -4.06 9.98 3.82
N ALA A 191 -3.48 9.61 4.96
CA ALA A 191 -2.72 8.38 5.12
C ALA A 191 -3.59 7.16 5.46
N LEU A 192 -4.55 7.30 6.39
CA LEU A 192 -5.28 6.19 6.99
C LEU A 192 -6.80 6.22 6.73
N ALA A 193 -7.30 7.23 6.03
CA ALA A 193 -8.72 7.44 5.73
C ALA A 193 -9.63 7.46 6.98
N ARG A 194 -9.07 7.81 8.15
CA ARG A 194 -9.81 7.99 9.40
C ARG A 194 -9.34 9.23 10.15
N TYR A 195 -10.13 9.71 11.07
CA TYR A 195 -9.69 10.71 12.04
C TYR A 195 -8.77 10.08 13.09
N PRO A 196 -7.85 10.89 13.69
CA PRO A 196 -7.08 10.43 14.83
C PRO A 196 -8.01 10.12 16.01
N ALA A 197 -7.65 9.14 16.85
CA ALA A 197 -8.31 8.95 18.14
C ALA A 197 -8.01 10.12 19.07
N VAL A 198 -8.85 10.33 20.09
CA VAL A 198 -8.70 11.49 21.01
C VAL A 198 -7.32 11.55 21.67
N GLU A 199 -6.77 10.40 22.02
CA GLU A 199 -5.44 10.27 22.62
C GLU A 199 -4.33 10.55 21.61
N GLU A 200 -4.47 10.06 20.36
CA GLU A 200 -3.55 10.33 19.25
C GLU A 200 -3.53 11.84 18.95
N GLU A 201 -4.70 12.44 18.76
CA GLU A 201 -4.87 13.87 18.48
C GLU A 201 -4.21 14.73 19.57
N SER A 202 -4.58 14.50 20.82
CA SER A 202 -4.10 15.29 21.95
C SER A 202 -2.58 15.23 22.11
N ARG A 203 -1.98 14.06 21.91
CA ARG A 203 -0.53 13.86 21.99
C ARG A 203 0.19 14.59 20.88
N LEU A 204 -0.28 14.47 19.64
CA LEU A 204 0.37 15.05 18.46
C LEU A 204 0.21 16.57 18.41
N ILE A 205 -0.95 17.12 18.83
CA ILE A 205 -1.15 18.57 18.98
C ILE A 205 -0.10 19.12 19.95
N ARG A 206 0.07 18.50 21.12
CA ARG A 206 1.06 18.92 22.10
C ARG A 206 2.47 18.93 21.53
N MET A 207 2.87 17.85 20.81
CA MET A 207 4.19 17.79 20.16
C MET A 207 4.42 18.94 19.17
N LEU A 208 3.42 19.30 18.38
CA LEU A 208 3.50 20.41 17.43
C LEU A 208 3.50 21.79 18.10
N ASP A 209 2.75 21.96 19.18
CA ASP A 209 2.65 23.24 19.88
C ASP A 209 3.89 23.53 20.75
N GLU A 210 4.50 22.49 21.33
CA GLU A 210 5.74 22.59 22.10
C GLU A 210 6.99 22.74 21.21
N ALA A 211 6.90 22.38 19.94
CA ALA A 211 8.03 22.48 19.01
C ALA A 211 8.35 23.94 18.68
N PRO A 212 9.65 24.34 18.68
CA PRO A 212 10.10 25.63 18.15
C PRO A 212 9.62 25.84 16.71
N SER A 213 9.33 27.09 16.36
CA SER A 213 8.76 27.42 15.04
C SER A 213 9.58 26.87 13.87
N GLU A 214 10.91 26.92 13.98
CA GLU A 214 11.84 26.36 12.98
C GLU A 214 11.83 24.83 12.90
N GLN A 215 11.36 24.13 13.92
CA GLN A 215 11.31 22.67 13.98
C GLN A 215 9.94 22.09 13.68
N LYS A 216 8.89 22.90 13.61
CA LYS A 216 7.53 22.41 13.33
C LYS A 216 7.44 21.60 12.02
N GLY A 217 8.22 22.01 11.01
CA GLY A 217 8.32 21.26 9.75
C GLY A 217 8.83 19.84 9.96
N ALA A 218 9.95 19.70 10.66
CA ALA A 218 10.54 18.39 10.93
C ALA A 218 9.61 17.51 11.79
N VAL A 219 8.96 18.08 12.81
CA VAL A 219 7.98 17.32 13.62
C VAL A 219 6.80 16.84 12.79
N LEU A 220 6.31 17.65 11.86
CA LEU A 220 5.22 17.23 10.96
C LEU A 220 5.69 16.16 9.98
N GLU A 221 6.90 16.27 9.43
CA GLU A 221 7.51 15.22 8.60
C GLU A 221 7.63 13.90 9.37
N ASP A 222 8.05 13.92 10.63
CA ASP A 222 8.14 12.75 11.50
C ASP A 222 6.76 12.12 11.75
N ILE A 223 5.72 12.93 11.94
CA ILE A 223 4.34 12.44 12.06
C ILE A 223 3.90 11.71 10.79
N TYR A 224 4.08 12.32 9.62
CA TYR A 224 3.78 11.67 8.34
C TYR A 224 4.61 10.41 8.14
N TRP A 225 5.89 10.45 8.48
CA TRP A 225 6.76 9.28 8.40
C TRP A 225 6.24 8.14 9.27
N ALA A 226 5.86 8.42 10.51
CA ALA A 226 5.32 7.41 11.43
C ALA A 226 4.02 6.78 10.91
N LEU A 227 3.10 7.59 10.37
CA LEU A 227 1.86 7.10 9.77
C LEU A 227 2.13 6.23 8.54
N LEU A 228 2.96 6.71 7.61
CA LEU A 228 3.27 6.04 6.34
C LEU A 228 4.16 4.79 6.51
N SER A 229 4.82 4.64 7.65
CA SER A 229 5.60 3.46 8.02
C SER A 229 4.80 2.47 8.88
N SER A 230 3.59 2.82 9.29
CA SER A 230 2.77 2.00 10.17
C SER A 230 2.23 0.75 9.47
N LYS A 231 1.87 -0.28 10.27
CA LYS A 231 1.17 -1.45 9.74
C LYS A 231 -0.19 -1.08 9.16
N GLU A 232 -0.87 -0.11 9.77
CA GLU A 232 -2.17 0.37 9.32
C GLU A 232 -2.11 0.96 7.91
N PHE A 233 -1.01 1.58 7.51
CA PHE A 233 -0.81 2.08 6.16
C PHE A 233 -0.30 1.01 5.19
N LEU A 234 0.63 0.16 5.61
CA LEU A 234 1.35 -0.76 4.72
C LEU A 234 0.57 -2.05 4.41
N PHE A 235 -0.45 -2.36 5.19
CA PHE A 235 -1.25 -3.58 5.04
C PHE A 235 -2.72 -3.23 4.83
N ASN A 236 -3.41 -4.01 4.02
CA ASN A 236 -4.86 -4.01 3.99
C ASN A 236 -5.39 -4.81 5.20
N HIS A 237 -6.34 -4.26 5.91
CA HIS A 237 -6.92 -4.84 7.14
C HIS A 237 -8.43 -4.63 7.19
#